data_81574dd7bffd0d24e31baccc5789fd0b
#
_entry.id   81574dd7bffd0d24e31baccc5789fd0b
#
_cell.length_a   1.000
_cell.length_b   1.000
_cell.length_c   1.000
_cell.angle_alpha   90.00
_cell.angle_beta   90.00
_cell.angle_gamma   90.00
#
_symmetry.space_group_name_H-M   'P 1'
#
loop_
_entity.id
_entity.type
_entity.pdbx_description
1 polymer ?
#
loop_
_entity_poly.entity_id
_entity_poly.type
_entity_poly.pdbx_seq_one_letter_code
_entity_poly.pdbx_strand_id
1 'polypeptide(L)'
;MPEFNDTTQDMASGMAAFEAKEFAQAWRLLKPFADSGDAQAQHRVAIMCQNGLGMAPNPLMAYKWMRAAAEQGYAMAEHGLGFMYLYGECTEKNETEAAKWFERAAEHGLVGSAMTLGMMYEQGLGVEKNETEAKKWYERATPKT
;
A
#
# COMPACT_ATOMS: atom_id res chain seq x y z
N MET A 1 20.95 -32.86 -4.72
CA MET A 1 21.19 -31.66 -3.91
C MET A 1 19.90 -30.97 -3.60
N PRO A 2 19.54 -30.93 -2.39
CA PRO A 2 18.31 -30.24 -2.06
C PRO A 2 18.44 -28.78 -2.41
N GLU A 3 17.35 -28.26 -2.89
CA GLU A 3 17.27 -26.86 -3.18
C GLU A 3 17.17 -26.14 -1.88
N PHE A 4 18.20 -25.43 -1.55
CA PHE A 4 18.14 -24.55 -0.41
C PHE A 4 17.57 -23.21 -0.77
N ASN A 5 17.15 -23.05 -1.97
CA ASN A 5 16.40 -21.88 -2.33
C ASN A 5 15.07 -21.97 -1.68
N ASP A 6 15.13 -21.81 -0.44
CA ASP A 6 13.94 -21.60 0.32
C ASP A 6 13.36 -20.29 -0.15
N THR A 7 12.18 -20.35 -0.74
CA THR A 7 11.52 -19.14 -1.23
C THR A 7 11.31 -18.15 -0.10
N THR A 8 11.10 -18.63 1.12
CA THR A 8 10.98 -17.75 2.29
C THR A 8 12.27 -16.97 2.51
N GLN A 9 13.41 -17.63 2.35
CA GLN A 9 14.69 -16.97 2.54
C GLN A 9 14.94 -15.94 1.44
N ASP A 10 14.55 -16.24 0.21
CA ASP A 10 14.72 -15.30 -0.90
C ASP A 10 13.83 -14.07 -0.70
N MET A 11 12.60 -14.27 -0.22
CA MET A 11 11.73 -13.15 0.13
C MET A 11 12.34 -12.32 1.24
N ALA A 12 12.84 -12.97 2.28
CA ALA A 12 13.47 -12.26 3.40
C ALA A 12 14.68 -11.47 2.93
N SER A 13 15.48 -12.05 2.03
CA SER A 13 16.63 -11.35 1.46
C SER A 13 16.21 -10.14 0.64
N GLY A 14 15.14 -10.27 -0.13
CA GLY A 14 14.61 -9.17 -0.93
C GLY A 14 14.09 -8.04 -0.04
N MET A 15 13.37 -8.40 1.01
CA MET A 15 12.86 -7.40 1.95
C MET A 15 14.01 -6.71 2.68
N ALA A 16 15.04 -7.46 3.08
CA ALA A 16 16.21 -6.89 3.74
C ALA A 16 16.96 -5.94 2.81
N ALA A 17 17.10 -6.30 1.55
CA ALA A 17 17.74 -5.43 0.57
C ALA A 17 16.95 -4.13 0.39
N PHE A 18 15.63 -4.23 0.38
CA PHE A 18 14.77 -3.04 0.29
C PHE A 18 15.01 -2.13 1.50
N GLU A 19 15.02 -2.70 2.70
CA GLU A 19 15.23 -1.93 3.93
C GLU A 19 16.61 -1.30 3.97
N ALA A 20 17.61 -2.00 3.41
CA ALA A 20 18.97 -1.49 3.34
C ALA A 20 19.17 -0.49 2.19
N LYS A 21 18.11 -0.20 1.44
CA LYS A 21 18.13 0.70 0.29
C LYS A 21 19.02 0.21 -0.84
N GLU A 22 19.21 -1.10 -0.91
CA GLU A 22 19.91 -1.75 -2.02
C GLU A 22 18.88 -2.12 -3.08
N PHE A 23 18.39 -1.12 -3.78
CA PHE A 23 17.18 -1.28 -4.59
C PHE A 23 17.36 -2.14 -5.82
N ALA A 24 18.52 -2.12 -6.45
CA ALA A 24 18.77 -3.02 -7.59
C ALA A 24 18.68 -4.48 -7.15
N GLN A 25 19.26 -4.79 -6.00
CA GLN A 25 19.20 -6.12 -5.42
C GLN A 25 17.79 -6.47 -5.00
N ALA A 26 17.11 -5.53 -4.34
CA ALA A 26 15.72 -5.73 -3.90
C ALA A 26 14.82 -6.03 -5.11
N TRP A 27 14.98 -5.30 -6.20
CA TRP A 27 14.20 -5.53 -7.40
C TRP A 27 14.44 -6.94 -7.93
N ARG A 28 15.70 -7.32 -8.06
CA ARG A 28 16.06 -8.62 -8.59
C ARG A 28 15.47 -9.76 -7.76
N LEU A 29 15.45 -9.59 -6.45
CA LEU A 29 14.95 -10.64 -5.55
C LEU A 29 13.44 -10.62 -5.41
N LEU A 30 12.80 -9.43 -5.38
CA LEU A 30 11.37 -9.32 -5.12
C LEU A 30 10.51 -9.44 -6.37
N LYS A 31 11.01 -9.00 -7.53
CA LYS A 31 10.18 -8.97 -8.74
C LYS A 31 9.62 -10.36 -9.11
N PRO A 32 10.41 -11.46 -9.03
CA PRO A 32 9.83 -12.78 -9.32
C PRO A 32 8.67 -13.14 -8.39
N PHE A 33 8.75 -12.75 -7.12
CA PHE A 33 7.66 -13.02 -6.18
C PHE A 33 6.44 -12.16 -6.49
N ALA A 34 6.66 -10.91 -6.88
CA ALA A 34 5.56 -10.04 -7.32
C ALA A 34 4.86 -10.64 -8.53
N ASP A 35 5.64 -11.11 -9.51
CA ASP A 35 5.09 -11.74 -10.71
C ASP A 35 4.29 -12.99 -10.37
N SER A 36 4.66 -13.69 -9.30
CA SER A 36 3.97 -14.90 -8.86
C SER A 36 2.74 -14.61 -7.99
N GLY A 37 2.49 -13.34 -7.69
CA GLY A 37 1.29 -12.95 -6.96
C GLY A 37 1.47 -12.61 -5.49
N ASP A 38 2.72 -12.55 -5.00
CA ASP A 38 2.95 -12.24 -3.60
C ASP A 38 2.65 -10.76 -3.31
N ALA A 39 1.69 -10.50 -2.43
CA ALA A 39 1.22 -9.15 -2.17
C ALA A 39 2.29 -8.26 -1.54
N GLN A 40 3.11 -8.78 -0.63
CA GLN A 40 4.18 -7.98 -0.03
C GLN A 40 5.21 -7.57 -1.07
N ALA A 41 5.57 -8.51 -1.95
CA ALA A 41 6.52 -8.21 -3.01
C ALA A 41 5.93 -7.19 -3.98
N GLN A 42 4.65 -7.34 -4.33
CA GLN A 42 3.97 -6.40 -5.21
C GLN A 42 3.96 -4.99 -4.61
N HIS A 43 3.70 -4.89 -3.32
CA HIS A 43 3.70 -3.60 -2.63
C HIS A 43 5.07 -2.93 -2.70
N ARG A 44 6.14 -3.68 -2.43
CA ARG A 44 7.49 -3.12 -2.49
C ARG A 44 7.89 -2.72 -3.90
N VAL A 45 7.53 -3.56 -4.88
CA VAL A 45 7.77 -3.24 -6.28
C VAL A 45 7.01 -1.98 -6.70
N ALA A 46 5.77 -1.82 -6.22
CA ALA A 46 5.00 -0.62 -6.49
C ALA A 46 5.69 0.63 -5.95
N ILE A 47 6.21 0.55 -4.73
CA ILE A 47 6.92 1.68 -4.12
C ILE A 47 8.16 2.04 -4.94
N MET A 48 8.90 1.02 -5.38
CA MET A 48 10.09 1.25 -6.21
C MET A 48 9.73 1.94 -7.52
N CYS A 49 8.64 1.50 -8.15
CA CYS A 49 8.18 2.12 -9.39
C CYS A 49 7.69 3.56 -9.17
N GLN A 50 6.99 3.78 -8.07
CA GLN A 50 6.41 5.09 -7.77
C GLN A 50 7.49 6.13 -7.52
N ASN A 51 8.52 5.76 -6.77
CA ASN A 51 9.54 6.70 -6.32
C ASN A 51 10.83 6.63 -7.11
N GLY A 52 10.90 5.75 -8.09
CA GLY A 52 12.12 5.62 -8.89
C GLY A 52 13.29 5.10 -8.09
N LEU A 53 13.07 4.07 -7.28
CA LEU A 53 14.11 3.50 -6.43
C LEU A 53 14.82 2.39 -7.19
N GLY A 54 16.06 2.64 -7.59
CA GLY A 54 16.84 1.71 -8.38
C GLY A 54 16.47 1.68 -9.86
N MET A 55 15.62 2.58 -10.29
CA MET A 55 15.14 2.65 -11.67
C MET A 55 14.47 4.00 -11.89
N ALA A 56 14.16 4.33 -13.13
CA ALA A 56 13.35 5.51 -13.40
C ALA A 56 11.93 5.30 -12.90
N PRO A 57 11.27 6.35 -12.38
CA PRO A 57 9.88 6.22 -11.93
C PRO A 57 8.98 5.73 -13.06
N ASN A 58 8.02 4.89 -12.71
CA ASN A 58 7.07 4.35 -13.66
C ASN A 58 5.68 4.35 -13.02
N PRO A 59 4.95 5.47 -13.15
CA PRO A 59 3.65 5.60 -12.46
C PRO A 59 2.63 4.54 -12.86
N LEU A 60 2.58 4.19 -14.13
CA LEU A 60 1.63 3.18 -14.59
C LEU A 60 1.85 1.84 -13.91
N MET A 61 3.12 1.41 -13.87
CA MET A 61 3.44 0.14 -13.21
C MET A 61 3.25 0.23 -11.70
N ALA A 62 3.56 1.40 -11.12
CA ALA A 62 3.34 1.60 -9.69
C ALA A 62 1.87 1.39 -9.33
N TYR A 63 0.97 1.98 -10.11
CA TYR A 63 -0.46 1.81 -9.89
C TYR A 63 -0.86 0.35 -10.05
N LYS A 64 -0.41 -0.31 -11.10
CA LYS A 64 -0.78 -1.71 -11.36
C LYS A 64 -0.34 -2.63 -10.23
N TRP A 65 0.89 -2.48 -9.76
CA TRP A 65 1.39 -3.32 -8.67
C TRP A 65 0.71 -3.01 -7.34
N MET A 66 0.52 -1.72 -7.05
CA MET A 66 -0.15 -1.33 -5.81
C MET A 66 -1.58 -1.87 -5.79
N ARG A 67 -2.28 -1.76 -6.92
CA ARG A 67 -3.64 -2.27 -7.01
C ARG A 67 -3.68 -3.79 -6.87
N ALA A 68 -2.74 -4.49 -7.49
CA ALA A 68 -2.69 -5.95 -7.39
C ALA A 68 -2.55 -6.40 -5.94
N ALA A 69 -1.68 -5.75 -5.18
CA ALA A 69 -1.49 -6.09 -3.77
C ALA A 69 -2.72 -5.70 -2.93
N ALA A 70 -3.30 -4.53 -3.23
CA ALA A 70 -4.47 -4.06 -2.50
C ALA A 70 -5.68 -4.98 -2.71
N GLU A 71 -5.85 -5.49 -3.92
CA GLU A 71 -6.96 -6.38 -4.23
C GLU A 71 -6.86 -7.71 -3.51
N GLN A 72 -5.69 -8.06 -3.02
CA GLN A 72 -5.50 -9.25 -2.19
C GLN A 72 -5.75 -8.97 -0.71
N GLY A 73 -6.08 -7.74 -0.36
CA GLY A 73 -6.34 -7.38 1.03
C GLY A 73 -5.10 -7.01 1.83
N TYR A 74 -3.98 -6.73 1.16
CA TYR A 74 -2.78 -6.32 1.86
C TYR A 74 -2.95 -4.88 2.34
N ALA A 75 -3.07 -4.67 3.64
CA ALA A 75 -3.47 -3.38 4.21
C ALA A 75 -2.56 -2.22 3.79
N MET A 76 -1.24 -2.43 3.78
CA MET A 76 -0.32 -1.38 3.38
C MET A 76 -0.54 -0.94 1.94
N ALA A 77 -0.89 -1.88 1.07
CA ALA A 77 -1.18 -1.56 -0.33
C ALA A 77 -2.54 -0.88 -0.48
N GLU A 78 -3.52 -1.30 0.31
CA GLU A 78 -4.83 -0.63 0.32
C GLU A 78 -4.65 0.83 0.72
N HIS A 79 -3.84 1.08 1.73
CA HIS A 79 -3.52 2.44 2.17
C HIS A 79 -2.80 3.21 1.07
N GLY A 80 -1.79 2.59 0.45
CA GLY A 80 -1.04 3.22 -0.63
C GLY A 80 -1.92 3.56 -1.83
N LEU A 81 -2.81 2.63 -2.20
CA LEU A 81 -3.73 2.89 -3.30
C LEU A 81 -4.71 3.99 -2.96
N GLY A 82 -5.16 4.05 -1.70
CA GLY A 82 -6.00 5.15 -1.23
C GLY A 82 -5.34 6.49 -1.45
N PHE A 83 -4.06 6.62 -1.14
CA PHE A 83 -3.35 7.88 -1.36
C PHE A 83 -3.15 8.19 -2.84
N MET A 84 -2.94 7.17 -3.67
CA MET A 84 -2.86 7.42 -5.10
C MET A 84 -4.14 8.06 -5.62
N TYR A 85 -5.29 7.55 -5.21
CA TYR A 85 -6.58 8.12 -5.61
C TYR A 85 -6.82 9.48 -4.97
N LEU A 86 -6.43 9.65 -3.70
CA LEU A 86 -6.70 10.90 -2.98
C LEU A 86 -5.98 12.09 -3.62
N TYR A 87 -4.74 11.88 -4.04
CA TYR A 87 -3.92 12.95 -4.58
C TYR A 87 -3.78 12.92 -6.10
N GLY A 88 -4.35 11.92 -6.76
CA GLY A 88 -4.20 11.77 -8.20
C GLY A 88 -2.78 11.42 -8.59
N GLU A 89 -2.12 10.59 -7.80
CA GLU A 89 -0.75 10.16 -8.05
C GLU A 89 -0.76 8.80 -8.70
N CYS A 90 -0.11 8.66 -9.85
CA CYS A 90 -0.05 7.40 -10.62
C CYS A 90 -1.40 7.00 -11.23
N THR A 91 -2.47 7.68 -10.92
CA THR A 91 -3.81 7.45 -11.48
C THR A 91 -4.59 8.74 -11.35
N GLU A 92 -5.76 8.81 -11.96
CA GLU A 92 -6.60 9.98 -11.83
C GLU A 92 -7.12 10.12 -10.42
N LYS A 93 -7.20 11.36 -9.95
CA LYS A 93 -7.74 11.66 -8.64
C LYS A 93 -9.18 11.16 -8.53
N ASN A 94 -9.48 10.45 -7.46
CA ASN A 94 -10.82 9.96 -7.20
C ASN A 94 -11.01 9.78 -5.71
N GLU A 95 -11.55 10.81 -5.07
CA GLU A 95 -11.67 10.82 -3.61
C GLU A 95 -12.63 9.76 -3.10
N THR A 96 -13.65 9.42 -3.88
CA THR A 96 -14.61 8.38 -3.50
C THR A 96 -13.91 7.01 -3.44
N GLU A 97 -13.10 6.70 -4.46
CA GLU A 97 -12.32 5.46 -4.43
C GLU A 97 -11.32 5.46 -3.30
N ALA A 98 -10.70 6.62 -3.05
CA ALA A 98 -9.73 6.73 -1.96
C ALA A 98 -10.38 6.33 -0.63
N ALA A 99 -11.58 6.85 -0.36
CA ALA A 99 -12.28 6.54 0.88
C ALA A 99 -12.54 5.05 1.03
N LYS A 100 -12.91 4.39 -0.05
CA LYS A 100 -13.18 2.95 -0.03
C LYS A 100 -11.93 2.16 0.34
N TRP A 101 -10.79 2.53 -0.24
CA TRP A 101 -9.55 1.82 0.03
C TRP A 101 -9.04 2.09 1.45
N PHE A 102 -9.16 3.34 1.91
CA PHE A 102 -8.79 3.64 3.31
C PHE A 102 -9.68 2.89 4.29
N GLU A 103 -10.96 2.74 3.97
CA GLU A 103 -11.86 1.98 4.86
C GLU A 103 -11.43 0.53 4.98
N ARG A 104 -11.10 -0.11 3.85
CA ARG A 104 -10.61 -1.48 3.87
C ARG A 104 -9.33 -1.62 4.68
N ALA A 105 -8.38 -0.71 4.47
CA ALA A 105 -7.13 -0.74 5.20
C ALA A 105 -7.35 -0.54 6.69
N ALA A 106 -8.25 0.37 7.06
CA ALA A 106 -8.58 0.62 8.45
C ALA A 106 -9.23 -0.59 9.10
N GLU A 107 -10.09 -1.28 8.36
CA GLU A 107 -10.74 -2.50 8.86
C GLU A 107 -9.73 -3.63 9.04
N HIS A 108 -8.63 -3.60 8.29
CA HIS A 108 -7.53 -4.54 8.47
C HIS A 108 -6.57 -4.09 9.58
N GLY A 109 -6.91 -3.04 10.30
CA GLY A 109 -6.17 -2.62 11.48
C GLY A 109 -5.13 -1.53 11.26
N LEU A 110 -5.09 -0.92 10.09
CA LEU A 110 -4.09 0.10 9.81
C LEU A 110 -4.55 1.45 10.38
N VAL A 111 -3.89 1.88 11.45
CA VAL A 111 -4.26 3.08 12.20
C VAL A 111 -4.22 4.33 11.33
N GLY A 112 -3.18 4.46 10.49
CA GLY A 112 -3.06 5.63 9.62
C GLY A 112 -4.22 5.77 8.66
N SER A 113 -4.77 4.65 8.18
CA SER A 113 -5.93 4.68 7.30
C SER A 113 -7.19 5.14 8.04
N ALA A 114 -7.36 4.69 9.29
CA ALA A 114 -8.49 5.12 10.09
C ALA A 114 -8.44 6.63 10.35
N MET A 115 -7.23 7.16 10.62
CA MET A 115 -7.07 8.60 10.81
C MET A 115 -7.40 9.38 9.55
N THR A 116 -6.91 8.89 8.41
CA THR A 116 -7.18 9.56 7.13
C THR A 116 -8.65 9.52 6.79
N LEU A 117 -9.29 8.38 7.01
CA LEU A 117 -10.73 8.25 6.77
C LEU A 117 -11.53 9.17 7.67
N GLY A 118 -11.14 9.28 8.95
CA GLY A 118 -11.77 10.23 9.87
C GLY A 118 -11.70 11.65 9.35
N MET A 119 -10.52 12.06 8.86
CA MET A 119 -10.36 13.38 8.28
C MET A 119 -11.27 13.55 7.04
N MET A 120 -11.39 12.51 6.22
CA MET A 120 -12.22 12.59 5.02
C MET A 120 -13.68 12.80 5.38
N TYR A 121 -14.18 12.11 6.39
CA TYR A 121 -15.55 12.33 6.87
C TYR A 121 -15.72 13.71 7.51
N GLU A 122 -14.70 14.17 8.21
CA GLU A 122 -14.76 15.49 8.84
C GLU A 122 -14.86 16.60 7.80
N GLN A 123 -14.14 16.45 6.69
CA GLN A 123 -14.07 17.47 5.66
C GLN A 123 -15.04 17.23 4.50
N GLY A 124 -15.63 16.05 4.42
CA GLY A 124 -16.50 15.71 3.29
C GLY A 124 -15.73 15.45 2.01
N LEU A 125 -14.58 14.76 2.12
CA LEU A 125 -13.76 14.42 0.96
C LEU A 125 -14.10 13.00 0.50
N GLY A 126 -14.72 12.88 -0.66
CA GLY A 126 -15.05 11.58 -1.23
C GLY A 126 -16.16 10.85 -0.51
N VAL A 127 -16.63 11.38 0.60
CA VAL A 127 -17.73 10.88 1.40
C VAL A 127 -18.55 12.07 1.86
N GLU A 128 -19.80 11.84 2.19
CA GLU A 128 -20.63 12.88 2.75
C GLU A 128 -20.09 13.29 4.11
N LYS A 129 -19.95 14.59 4.35
CA LYS A 129 -19.46 15.10 5.63
C LYS A 129 -20.29 14.53 6.77
N ASN A 130 -19.62 13.95 7.76
CA ASN A 130 -20.32 13.30 8.87
C ASN A 130 -19.40 13.27 10.09
N GLU A 131 -19.67 14.16 11.05
CA GLU A 131 -18.80 14.27 12.21
C GLU A 131 -18.90 13.04 13.12
N THR A 132 -20.04 12.37 13.14
CA THR A 132 -20.21 11.15 13.91
C THR A 132 -19.33 10.04 13.37
N GLU A 133 -19.34 9.85 12.04
CA GLU A 133 -18.46 8.87 11.40
C GLU A 133 -16.99 9.23 11.61
N ALA A 134 -16.66 10.51 11.47
CA ALA A 134 -15.29 10.96 11.67
C ALA A 134 -14.80 10.57 13.06
N LYS A 135 -15.62 10.82 14.08
CA LYS A 135 -15.27 10.50 15.45
C LYS A 135 -15.06 8.99 15.64
N LYS A 136 -15.94 8.18 15.04
CA LYS A 136 -15.80 6.73 15.12
C LYS A 136 -14.45 6.26 14.57
N TRP A 137 -14.04 6.79 13.41
CA TRP A 137 -12.78 6.38 12.80
C TRP A 137 -11.60 6.87 13.62
N TYR A 138 -11.66 8.09 14.15
CA TYR A 138 -10.60 8.59 15.03
C TYR A 138 -10.48 7.74 16.30
N GLU A 139 -11.60 7.30 16.84
CA GLU A 139 -11.58 6.44 18.03
C GLU A 139 -10.96 5.09 17.73
N ARG A 140 -11.22 4.54 16.55
CA ARG A 140 -10.61 3.28 16.14
C ARG A 140 -9.10 3.43 15.93
N ALA A 141 -8.65 4.62 15.57
CA ALA A 141 -7.23 4.90 15.37
C ALA A 141 -6.51 5.09 16.71
N THR A 142 -7.23 5.41 17.78
CA THR A 142 -6.61 5.68 19.06
C THR A 142 -6.34 4.36 19.79
N PRO A 143 -5.10 4.14 20.25
CA PRO A 143 -4.80 2.92 20.99
C PRO A 143 -5.63 2.86 22.28
N LYS A 144 -6.13 1.67 22.57
CA LYS A 144 -6.82 1.45 23.82
C LYS A 144 -5.79 1.17 24.90
N THR A 145 -5.92 1.88 26.00
CA THR A 145 -5.03 1.66 27.15
C THR A 145 -5.67 0.69 28.14
#